data_d66ad1a93209458410e7f28a27b16301
#
_entry.id   d66ad1a93209458410e7f28a27b16301
#
_cell.length_a   1.000
_cell.length_b   1.000
_cell.length_c   1.000
_cell.angle_alpha   90.00
_cell.angle_beta   90.00
_cell.angle_gamma   90.00
#
_symmetry.space_group_name_H-M   'P 1'
#
loop_
_entity.id
_entity.type
_entity.pdbx_description
1 polymer ?
#
loop_
_entity_poly.entity_id
_entity_poly.type
_entity_poly.pdbx_seq_one_letter_code
_entity_poly.pdbx_strand_id
1 'polypeptide(L)'
;MLPIGIWSLFAVTFTAIAVHGKLSDGRAHLNVPPRWSLPLPPGLPPTGPVTHVNGTVLADISTPHYFNIPIDHNNTSLGTFWTRYWVNYQYYEPGGPVIFMNTGEVNAENYTHFITNSTINGLIAQQESGLLIVMEHRDSLKYLSIEQAIQDNVYFAQNAKLLVPGNTSPDATPWILIGASYSGALTAFQKVAEPDVFYIHYGSSAVIEAQVDFHEYFTPIRQNMPANCSADVQAVIAHVDEVFMGTNTTAQTEIRNIFGRNASVSNDAIAGLLRNNIWSWQTLQPFTASAGGKLEFYEFCDALEVNGRTVSGPKGWGLEHALRAWGAYFSRTTVAKLCTDIDLAECINGTPASSQDDHPVNDADRSWSWQTCTQFGWGRTGAPKGTPTIVSRLRTVQTDVIDFCAYYFPKTFPAYGLPRANETNARYGGWSMHGERMIFVNGNYDTWREASMSAQQTNITVSTASQPIFLVNGFHSSDLLALSAIEPTVAQTQNQILNIVSGWLKDWESYKERRRRRGV
;
A
#
# COMPACT_ATOMS: atom_id res chain seq x y z
N MET A 1 49.11 19.74 -47.00
CA MET A 1 49.46 18.85 -45.89
C MET A 1 48.84 19.42 -44.61
N LEU A 2 47.69 18.89 -44.18
CA LEU A 2 46.99 19.23 -42.96
C LEU A 2 46.95 17.91 -42.12
N PRO A 3 47.23 17.96 -40.83
CA PRO A 3 47.24 16.76 -40.01
C PRO A 3 45.80 16.40 -39.56
N ILE A 4 45.52 15.13 -39.69
CA ILE A 4 44.27 14.45 -39.25
C ILE A 4 44.31 14.37 -37.73
N GLY A 5 43.36 15.04 -37.07
CA GLY A 5 43.14 14.93 -35.59
C GLY A 5 42.40 13.62 -35.27
N ILE A 6 43.00 12.81 -34.43
CA ILE A 6 42.42 11.57 -33.89
C ILE A 6 41.46 11.97 -32.75
N TRP A 7 40.17 11.74 -32.98
CA TRP A 7 39.14 11.82 -31.93
C TRP A 7 39.08 10.47 -31.20
N SER A 8 39.58 10.45 -29.97
CA SER A 8 39.43 9.32 -29.07
C SER A 8 37.98 9.33 -28.53
N LEU A 9 37.16 8.39 -28.98
CA LEU A 9 35.89 8.07 -28.36
C LEU A 9 36.17 7.40 -27.00
N PHE A 10 35.93 8.11 -25.91
CA PHE A 10 35.76 7.49 -24.61
C PHE A 10 34.36 6.85 -24.57
N ALA A 11 34.30 5.54 -24.74
CA ALA A 11 33.13 4.74 -24.42
C ALA A 11 33.01 4.66 -22.88
N VAL A 12 32.13 5.47 -22.31
CA VAL A 12 31.72 5.32 -20.92
C VAL A 12 30.77 4.12 -20.88
N THR A 13 31.30 2.96 -20.53
CA THR A 13 30.50 1.80 -20.17
C THR A 13 29.83 2.09 -18.84
N PHE A 14 28.54 2.47 -18.88
CA PHE A 14 27.67 2.39 -17.72
C PHE A 14 27.48 0.89 -17.39
N THR A 15 28.27 0.37 -16.49
CA THR A 15 27.90 -0.83 -15.76
C THR A 15 26.70 -0.45 -14.92
N ALA A 16 25.51 -0.79 -15.40
CA ALA A 16 24.33 -0.86 -14.57
C ALA A 16 24.66 -1.86 -13.44
N ILE A 17 25.00 -1.35 -12.27
CA ILE A 17 24.98 -2.15 -11.05
C ILE A 17 23.51 -2.48 -10.88
N ALA A 18 23.13 -3.68 -11.34
CA ALA A 18 21.89 -4.29 -10.94
C ALA A 18 21.98 -4.42 -9.42
N VAL A 19 21.36 -3.48 -8.69
CA VAL A 19 21.06 -3.65 -7.29
C VAL A 19 20.05 -4.78 -7.27
N HIS A 20 20.55 -6.01 -7.18
CA HIS A 20 19.76 -7.17 -6.86
C HIS A 20 19.22 -6.88 -5.47
N GLY A 21 17.96 -6.43 -5.40
CA GLY A 21 17.26 -6.32 -4.15
C GLY A 21 17.23 -7.71 -3.55
N LYS A 22 18.14 -7.97 -2.61
CA LYS A 22 17.94 -9.07 -1.66
C LYS A 22 16.53 -8.85 -1.15
N LEU A 23 15.71 -9.92 -1.18
CA LEU A 23 14.46 -9.90 -0.46
C LEU A 23 14.74 -9.31 0.92
N SER A 24 13.95 -8.34 1.34
CA SER A 24 14.25 -7.47 2.48
C SER A 24 14.57 -8.22 3.78
N ASP A 25 14.20 -9.51 3.85
CA ASP A 25 14.41 -10.36 5.01
C ASP A 25 15.29 -11.60 4.74
N GLY A 26 15.77 -11.81 3.51
CA GLY A 26 16.53 -12.99 3.13
C GLY A 26 15.76 -14.31 3.24
N ARG A 27 14.45 -14.26 3.54
CA ARG A 27 13.57 -15.43 3.63
C ARG A 27 12.42 -15.29 2.64
N ALA A 28 12.53 -15.99 1.50
CA ALA A 28 11.52 -15.97 0.44
C ALA A 28 10.11 -16.36 0.94
N HIS A 29 10.01 -17.24 1.94
CA HIS A 29 8.74 -17.73 2.48
C HIS A 29 8.05 -16.77 3.46
N LEU A 30 8.76 -15.86 4.10
CA LEU A 30 8.17 -14.82 4.94
C LEU A 30 7.49 -13.72 4.13
N ASN A 31 7.79 -13.68 2.88
CA ASN A 31 7.17 -12.91 1.84
C ASN A 31 6.51 -11.63 2.32
N VAL A 32 7.29 -10.60 2.40
CA VAL A 32 6.74 -9.25 2.43
C VAL A 32 5.95 -9.09 1.13
N PRO A 33 4.65 -8.74 1.16
CA PRO A 33 3.92 -8.47 -0.06
C PRO A 33 4.70 -7.49 -0.91
N PRO A 34 4.55 -7.55 -2.24
CA PRO A 34 5.17 -6.55 -3.09
C PRO A 34 4.87 -5.17 -2.48
N ARG A 35 5.91 -4.34 -2.37
CA ARG A 35 5.73 -2.96 -1.92
C ARG A 35 4.55 -2.39 -2.65
N TRP A 36 3.59 -1.86 -1.91
CA TRP A 36 2.52 -1.14 -2.54
C TRP A 36 3.14 0.10 -3.19
N SER A 37 3.31 0.04 -4.47
CA SER A 37 3.48 1.21 -5.31
C SER A 37 2.22 1.25 -6.17
N LEU A 38 1.46 2.32 -6.08
CA LEU A 38 0.47 2.59 -7.12
C LEU A 38 1.19 2.44 -8.45
N PRO A 39 0.69 1.63 -9.40
CA PRO A 39 1.26 1.59 -10.73
C PRO A 39 1.27 3.02 -11.23
N LEU A 40 2.45 3.51 -11.57
CA LEU A 40 2.58 4.83 -12.15
C LEU A 40 1.77 4.85 -13.45
N PRO A 41 0.93 5.86 -13.66
CA PRO A 41 0.23 6.01 -14.92
C PRO A 41 1.25 5.96 -16.06
N PRO A 42 0.99 5.24 -17.15
CA PRO A 42 1.82 5.33 -18.34
C PRO A 42 1.83 6.80 -18.83
N GLY A 43 3.02 7.39 -18.94
CA GLY A 43 3.18 8.81 -19.14
C GLY A 43 3.28 9.55 -17.81
N LEU A 44 4.40 9.33 -17.09
CA LEU A 44 4.79 10.11 -15.91
C LEU A 44 4.53 11.60 -16.11
N PRO A 45 4.20 12.34 -15.00
CA PRO A 45 4.05 13.79 -15.08
C PRO A 45 5.23 14.39 -15.83
N PRO A 46 5.01 15.48 -16.57
CA PRO A 46 6.07 16.14 -17.29
C PRO A 46 7.21 16.40 -16.31
N THR A 47 8.37 15.76 -16.58
CA THR A 47 9.61 16.13 -15.91
C THR A 47 9.99 17.50 -16.43
N GLY A 48 9.82 18.52 -15.61
CA GLY A 48 10.15 19.89 -16.00
C GLY A 48 9.25 20.94 -15.35
N PRO A 49 9.56 22.20 -15.54
CA PRO A 49 8.82 23.29 -14.94
C PRO A 49 7.36 23.29 -15.43
N VAL A 50 6.43 23.32 -14.49
CA VAL A 50 5.00 23.54 -14.77
C VAL A 50 4.72 25.03 -14.89
N THR A 51 3.62 25.40 -15.55
CA THR A 51 3.21 26.79 -15.71
C THR A 51 1.97 27.05 -14.89
N HIS A 52 2.02 28.07 -14.04
CA HIS A 52 0.86 28.56 -13.32
C HIS A 52 -0.22 29.08 -14.29
N VAL A 53 -1.48 29.09 -13.87
CA VAL A 53 -2.62 29.56 -14.70
C VAL A 53 -2.44 30.99 -15.22
N ASN A 54 -1.67 31.83 -14.53
CA ASN A 54 -1.33 33.20 -14.98
C ASN A 54 -0.16 33.27 -15.98
N GLY A 55 0.39 32.14 -16.41
CA GLY A 55 1.52 32.05 -17.35
C GLY A 55 2.92 32.09 -16.72
N THR A 56 3.05 32.18 -15.39
CA THR A 56 4.34 32.14 -14.71
C THR A 56 4.91 30.71 -14.72
N VAL A 57 6.18 30.57 -15.13
CA VAL A 57 6.89 29.29 -15.06
C VAL A 57 7.27 29.03 -13.60
N LEU A 58 6.88 27.87 -13.08
CA LEU A 58 7.12 27.43 -11.72
C LEU A 58 8.39 26.57 -11.63
N ALA A 59 8.87 26.35 -10.40
CA ALA A 59 9.92 25.39 -10.14
C ALA A 59 9.47 23.95 -10.49
N ASP A 60 10.43 23.08 -10.73
CA ASP A 60 10.16 21.66 -10.97
C ASP A 60 9.48 21.04 -9.74
N ILE A 61 8.35 20.37 -9.96
CA ILE A 61 7.57 19.69 -8.93
C ILE A 61 8.33 18.52 -8.26
N SER A 62 9.40 18.04 -8.88
CA SER A 62 10.30 17.03 -8.31
C SER A 62 11.28 17.60 -7.28
N THR A 63 11.36 18.94 -7.13
CA THR A 63 12.26 19.58 -6.19
C THR A 63 11.77 19.41 -4.76
N PRO A 64 12.52 18.72 -3.88
CA PRO A 64 12.14 18.55 -2.48
C PRO A 64 12.33 19.84 -1.70
N HIS A 65 11.39 20.13 -0.84
CA HIS A 65 11.48 21.13 0.20
C HIS A 65 11.69 20.42 1.54
N TYR A 66 12.24 21.13 2.53
CA TYR A 66 12.55 20.56 3.85
C TYR A 66 11.82 21.31 4.95
N PHE A 67 11.32 20.56 5.93
CA PHE A 67 10.63 21.11 7.08
C PHE A 67 11.08 20.40 8.36
N ASN A 68 11.31 21.16 9.43
CA ASN A 68 11.71 20.61 10.72
C ASN A 68 10.49 20.20 11.56
N ILE A 69 10.47 18.95 11.97
CA ILE A 69 9.42 18.36 12.82
C ILE A 69 10.06 17.89 14.15
N PRO A 70 9.38 18.02 15.31
CA PRO A 70 9.85 17.47 16.57
C PRO A 70 10.09 15.96 16.49
N ILE A 71 11.21 15.47 17.03
CA ILE A 71 11.48 14.03 17.16
C ILE A 71 10.37 13.36 17.97
N ASP A 72 9.96 14.00 19.07
CA ASP A 72 8.86 13.56 19.91
C ASP A 72 7.97 14.77 20.26
N HIS A 73 6.73 14.77 19.83
CA HIS A 73 5.78 15.85 20.10
C HIS A 73 5.41 15.97 21.60
N ASN A 74 5.62 14.90 22.37
CA ASN A 74 5.43 14.93 23.83
C ASN A 74 6.67 15.42 24.59
N ASN A 75 7.85 15.46 23.93
CA ASN A 75 9.10 15.92 24.52
C ASN A 75 9.98 16.67 23.50
N THR A 76 9.65 17.91 23.25
CA THR A 76 10.34 18.76 22.26
C THR A 76 11.81 19.07 22.63
N SER A 77 12.26 18.76 23.86
CA SER A 77 13.67 18.89 24.24
C SER A 77 14.62 17.93 23.52
N LEU A 78 14.07 16.89 22.86
CA LEU A 78 14.87 15.96 22.03
C LEU A 78 15.30 16.56 20.70
N GLY A 79 14.84 17.75 20.35
CA GLY A 79 15.16 18.42 19.09
C GLY A 79 14.21 18.04 17.97
N THR A 80 14.67 18.26 16.74
CA THR A 80 13.89 18.10 15.52
C THR A 80 14.62 17.23 14.50
N PHE A 81 13.90 16.73 13.51
CA PHE A 81 14.45 16.11 12.31
C PHE A 81 13.88 16.77 11.06
N TRP A 82 14.59 16.64 9.93
CA TRP A 82 14.14 17.15 8.65
C TRP A 82 13.27 16.12 7.95
N THR A 83 12.02 16.49 7.62
CA THR A 83 11.18 15.76 6.67
C THR A 83 11.19 16.46 5.31
N ARG A 84 10.97 15.70 4.26
CA ARG A 84 10.84 16.23 2.89
C ARG A 84 9.38 16.43 2.55
N TYR A 85 9.12 17.45 1.72
CA TYR A 85 7.80 17.62 1.10
C TYR A 85 7.96 18.22 -0.29
N TRP A 86 6.97 18.01 -1.13
CA TRP A 86 6.88 18.53 -2.49
C TRP A 86 5.62 19.33 -2.62
N VAL A 87 5.66 20.38 -3.47
CA VAL A 87 4.55 21.32 -3.63
C VAL A 87 4.31 21.60 -5.10
N ASN A 88 3.04 21.68 -5.47
CA ASN A 88 2.62 22.20 -6.78
C ASN A 88 1.50 23.22 -6.57
N TYR A 89 1.74 24.46 -7.03
CA TYR A 89 0.80 25.56 -6.96
C TYR A 89 0.35 26.06 -8.35
N GLN A 90 0.40 25.14 -9.34
CA GLN A 90 0.01 25.43 -10.72
C GLN A 90 -1.40 26.02 -10.84
N TYR A 91 -2.33 25.53 -10.04
CA TYR A 91 -3.74 25.93 -10.05
C TYR A 91 -4.09 26.93 -8.94
N TYR A 92 -3.16 27.22 -8.04
CA TYR A 92 -3.46 27.93 -6.80
C TYR A 92 -3.79 29.40 -7.02
N GLU A 93 -4.90 29.84 -6.44
CA GLU A 93 -5.25 31.23 -6.25
C GLU A 93 -5.41 31.54 -4.75
N PRO A 94 -5.09 32.79 -4.30
CA PRO A 94 -5.22 33.15 -2.88
C PRO A 94 -6.63 32.87 -2.33
N GLY A 95 -6.72 32.04 -1.30
CA GLY A 95 -7.99 31.60 -0.70
C GLY A 95 -8.44 30.21 -1.14
N GLY A 96 -7.82 29.63 -2.16
CA GLY A 96 -8.04 28.24 -2.55
C GLY A 96 -7.57 27.26 -1.48
N PRO A 97 -8.13 26.03 -1.42
CA PRO A 97 -7.81 25.03 -0.40
C PRO A 97 -6.36 24.53 -0.51
N VAL A 98 -5.82 24.05 0.61
CA VAL A 98 -4.58 23.27 0.62
C VAL A 98 -4.94 21.78 0.60
N ILE A 99 -4.55 21.08 -0.47
CA ILE A 99 -4.71 19.64 -0.63
C ILE A 99 -3.40 18.98 -0.16
N PHE A 100 -3.45 18.32 0.98
CA PHE A 100 -2.30 17.76 1.65
C PHE A 100 -2.38 16.24 1.71
N MET A 101 -1.31 15.56 1.33
CA MET A 101 -1.16 14.12 1.41
C MET A 101 0.11 13.76 2.18
N ASN A 102 -0.03 13.00 3.27
CA ASN A 102 1.06 12.24 3.85
C ASN A 102 1.14 10.90 3.11
N THR A 103 2.32 10.50 2.64
CA THR A 103 2.45 9.30 1.79
C THR A 103 2.38 7.98 2.56
N GLY A 104 2.47 8.03 3.90
CA GLY A 104 2.58 6.81 4.70
C GLY A 104 3.96 6.15 4.56
N GLU A 105 3.97 4.83 4.58
CA GLU A 105 5.12 3.94 4.70
C GLU A 105 6.03 3.84 3.46
N VAL A 106 6.07 4.86 2.63
CA VAL A 106 6.82 4.85 1.37
C VAL A 106 7.76 6.04 1.23
N ASN A 107 8.77 5.93 0.38
CA ASN A 107 9.59 7.08 -0.02
C ASN A 107 8.75 8.05 -0.86
N ALA A 108 8.44 9.21 -0.31
CA ALA A 108 7.55 10.20 -0.91
C ALA A 108 8.05 10.77 -2.25
N GLU A 109 9.35 10.73 -2.52
CA GLU A 109 9.95 11.17 -3.78
C GLU A 109 9.33 10.47 -5.00
N ASN A 110 8.95 9.21 -4.85
CA ASN A 110 8.29 8.42 -5.89
C ASN A 110 6.81 8.78 -6.09
N TYR A 111 6.26 9.66 -5.26
CA TYR A 111 4.83 10.00 -5.21
C TYR A 111 4.53 11.43 -5.65
N THR A 112 5.48 12.12 -6.28
CA THR A 112 5.27 13.48 -6.80
C THR A 112 4.16 13.58 -7.86
N HIS A 113 3.77 12.46 -8.49
CA HIS A 113 2.62 12.43 -9.37
C HIS A 113 1.29 12.74 -8.64
N PHE A 114 1.22 12.57 -7.31
CA PHE A 114 0.03 12.93 -6.52
C PHE A 114 -0.18 14.45 -6.39
N ILE A 115 0.79 15.28 -6.76
CA ILE A 115 0.60 16.72 -6.89
C ILE A 115 0.33 17.16 -8.33
N THR A 116 -0.20 16.27 -9.18
CA THR A 116 -0.62 16.55 -10.56
C THR A 116 -2.06 16.11 -10.81
N ASN A 117 -2.66 16.59 -11.90
CA ASN A 117 -4.01 16.18 -12.31
C ASN A 117 -4.11 14.76 -12.92
N SER A 118 -3.04 13.99 -12.87
CA SER A 118 -3.10 12.54 -13.08
C SER A 118 -3.76 11.79 -11.91
N THR A 119 -4.06 12.51 -10.82
CA THR A 119 -4.71 11.99 -9.62
C THR A 119 -5.88 12.87 -9.19
N ILE A 120 -6.75 12.32 -8.33
CA ILE A 120 -7.90 13.05 -7.77
C ILE A 120 -7.45 14.28 -6.97
N ASN A 121 -6.28 14.24 -6.34
CA ASN A 121 -5.72 15.38 -5.61
C ASN A 121 -5.57 16.59 -6.54
N GLY A 122 -4.95 16.38 -7.70
CA GLY A 122 -4.77 17.43 -8.68
C GLY A 122 -6.04 17.84 -9.40
N LEU A 123 -7.01 16.92 -9.57
CA LEU A 123 -8.33 17.28 -10.11
C LEU A 123 -9.10 18.20 -9.14
N ILE A 124 -9.03 17.93 -7.83
CA ILE A 124 -9.59 18.82 -6.79
C ILE A 124 -8.88 20.18 -6.83
N ALA A 125 -7.55 20.20 -6.90
CA ALA A 125 -6.80 21.45 -6.96
C ALA A 125 -7.15 22.28 -8.20
N GLN A 126 -7.29 21.64 -9.35
CA GLN A 126 -7.66 22.30 -10.60
C GLN A 126 -9.09 22.88 -10.53
N GLN A 127 -10.02 22.16 -9.90
CA GLN A 127 -11.41 22.60 -9.78
C GLN A 127 -11.57 23.75 -8.78
N GLU A 128 -10.83 23.70 -7.65
CA GLU A 128 -11.04 24.59 -6.50
C GLU A 128 -9.93 25.65 -6.35
N SER A 129 -9.10 25.83 -7.38
CA SER A 129 -7.93 26.76 -7.36
C SER A 129 -6.99 26.46 -6.16
N GLY A 130 -6.72 25.18 -5.93
CA GLY A 130 -6.02 24.70 -4.73
C GLY A 130 -4.51 24.55 -4.88
N LEU A 131 -3.84 24.48 -3.74
CA LEU A 131 -2.42 24.20 -3.57
C LEU A 131 -2.23 22.71 -3.21
N LEU A 132 -1.29 22.04 -3.85
CA LEU A 132 -1.00 20.61 -3.64
C LEU A 132 0.29 20.41 -2.86
N ILE A 133 0.25 19.53 -1.85
CA ILE A 133 1.42 19.13 -1.05
C ILE A 133 1.42 17.62 -0.88
N VAL A 134 2.60 17.03 -1.08
CA VAL A 134 2.92 15.65 -0.66
C VAL A 134 4.04 15.74 0.38
N MET A 135 3.86 15.12 1.54
CA MET A 135 4.83 15.08 2.63
C MET A 135 5.26 13.66 2.94
N GLU A 136 6.55 13.50 3.19
CA GLU A 136 7.14 12.24 3.63
C GLU A 136 6.78 11.92 5.08
N HIS A 137 6.50 10.65 5.34
CA HIS A 137 6.21 10.14 6.68
C HIS A 137 7.50 9.97 7.49
N ARG A 138 7.40 10.05 8.84
CA ARG A 138 8.53 9.71 9.73
C ARG A 138 8.90 8.24 9.65
N ASP A 139 10.17 7.91 9.87
CA ASP A 139 10.73 6.55 9.77
C ASP A 139 11.49 6.08 11.03
N SER A 140 11.71 6.94 12.01
CA SER A 140 12.46 6.60 13.23
C SER A 140 11.65 5.66 14.15
N LEU A 141 12.00 4.37 14.20
CA LEU A 141 11.20 3.30 14.83
C LEU A 141 10.78 3.60 16.28
N LYS A 142 11.66 4.15 17.11
CA LYS A 142 11.35 4.48 18.51
C LYS A 142 10.18 5.45 18.64
N TYR A 143 10.05 6.37 17.68
CA TYR A 143 9.05 7.43 17.65
C TYR A 143 8.05 7.25 16.50
N LEU A 144 8.10 6.10 15.81
CA LEU A 144 7.18 5.76 14.73
C LEU A 144 5.91 5.16 15.34
N SER A 145 4.94 6.02 15.60
CA SER A 145 3.60 5.64 16.03
C SER A 145 2.53 6.47 15.32
N ILE A 146 1.29 5.98 15.32
CA ILE A 146 0.14 6.69 14.76
C ILE A 146 0.01 8.08 15.38
N GLU A 147 0.14 8.17 16.70
CA GLU A 147 0.03 9.43 17.45
C GLU A 147 1.05 10.46 16.99
N GLN A 148 2.30 10.05 16.85
CA GLN A 148 3.37 10.94 16.41
C GLN A 148 3.18 11.36 14.95
N ALA A 149 2.73 10.45 14.08
CA ALA A 149 2.45 10.75 12.68
C ALA A 149 1.25 11.72 12.52
N ILE A 150 0.22 11.59 13.35
CA ILE A 150 -0.88 12.55 13.43
C ILE A 150 -0.35 13.95 13.82
N GLN A 151 0.49 14.01 14.84
CA GLN A 151 1.05 15.29 15.28
C GLN A 151 2.03 15.89 14.26
N ASP A 152 2.70 15.10 13.43
CA ASP A 152 3.50 15.61 12.32
C ASP A 152 2.63 16.37 11.31
N ASN A 153 1.49 15.78 10.93
CA ASN A 153 0.56 16.42 10.00
C ASN A 153 0.02 17.73 10.58
N VAL A 154 -0.38 17.74 11.86
CA VAL A 154 -0.85 18.93 12.58
C VAL A 154 0.22 20.01 12.62
N TYR A 155 1.43 19.61 13.05
CA TYR A 155 2.54 20.54 13.21
C TYR A 155 2.94 21.17 11.87
N PHE A 156 2.97 20.36 10.81
CA PHE A 156 3.23 20.86 9.45
C PHE A 156 2.16 21.87 9.03
N ALA A 157 0.89 21.51 9.11
CA ALA A 157 -0.21 22.35 8.67
C ALA A 157 -0.24 23.71 9.41
N GLN A 158 0.09 23.73 10.70
CA GLN A 158 0.09 24.93 11.53
C GLN A 158 1.34 25.80 11.41
N ASN A 159 2.50 25.22 11.03
CA ASN A 159 3.79 25.91 11.12
C ASN A 159 4.53 26.06 9.76
N ALA A 160 4.14 25.33 8.71
CA ALA A 160 4.77 25.43 7.41
C ALA A 160 4.49 26.80 6.78
N LYS A 161 5.57 27.49 6.39
CA LYS A 161 5.50 28.74 5.64
C LYS A 161 5.57 28.43 4.15
N LEU A 162 4.41 28.28 3.54
CA LEU A 162 4.31 28.01 2.11
C LEU A 162 4.60 29.29 1.33
N LEU A 163 5.47 29.19 0.33
CA LEU A 163 5.95 30.35 -0.46
C LEU A 163 4.94 30.72 -1.57
N VAL A 164 3.69 30.96 -1.18
CA VAL A 164 2.59 31.37 -2.07
C VAL A 164 1.88 32.60 -1.51
N PRO A 165 1.21 33.41 -2.35
CA PRO A 165 0.42 34.55 -1.88
C PRO A 165 -0.75 34.12 -0.99
N GLY A 166 -1.09 34.96 0.00
CA GLY A 166 -2.22 34.74 0.91
C GLY A 166 -1.83 34.05 2.21
N ASN A 167 -2.85 33.80 3.05
CA ASN A 167 -2.67 33.11 4.33
C ASN A 167 -3.15 31.66 4.19
N THR A 168 -2.21 30.72 4.23
CA THR A 168 -2.46 29.29 4.08
C THR A 168 -2.57 28.54 5.42
N SER A 169 -2.65 29.23 6.54
CA SER A 169 -2.88 28.55 7.84
C SER A 169 -4.24 27.84 7.88
N PRO A 170 -4.39 26.74 8.61
CA PRO A 170 -5.68 26.03 8.73
C PRO A 170 -6.82 26.86 9.30
N ASP A 171 -6.53 27.96 10.01
CA ASP A 171 -7.54 28.89 10.52
C ASP A 171 -8.05 29.88 9.46
N ALA A 172 -7.29 30.09 8.39
CA ALA A 172 -7.61 31.01 7.33
C ALA A 172 -8.11 30.33 6.05
N THR A 173 -7.58 29.18 5.73
CA THR A 173 -7.80 28.44 4.51
C THR A 173 -8.17 26.99 4.79
N PRO A 174 -9.14 26.37 4.09
CA PRO A 174 -9.51 24.98 4.33
C PRO A 174 -8.38 24.04 3.87
N TRP A 175 -8.02 23.10 4.74
CA TRP A 175 -7.10 22.01 4.41
C TRP A 175 -7.88 20.73 4.17
N ILE A 176 -7.52 20.02 3.09
CA ILE A 176 -8.07 18.71 2.71
C ILE A 176 -6.95 17.70 2.91
N LEU A 177 -7.11 16.78 3.84
CA LEU A 177 -6.19 15.69 4.07
C LEU A 177 -6.64 14.48 3.24
N ILE A 178 -5.77 13.99 2.37
CA ILE A 178 -6.02 12.82 1.53
C ILE A 178 -4.95 11.77 1.85
N GLY A 179 -5.35 10.51 1.95
CA GLY A 179 -4.43 9.40 2.14
C GLY A 179 -4.92 8.12 1.49
N ALA A 180 -3.98 7.23 1.20
CA ALA A 180 -4.22 5.93 0.60
C ALA A 180 -3.74 4.80 1.52
N SER A 181 -4.46 3.66 1.57
CA SER A 181 -4.01 2.50 2.34
C SER A 181 -3.81 2.84 3.84
N TYR A 182 -2.62 2.60 4.40
CA TYR A 182 -2.26 3.05 5.74
C TYR A 182 -2.35 4.58 5.90
N SER A 183 -1.88 5.34 4.94
CA SER A 183 -2.03 6.80 4.94
C SER A 183 -3.51 7.22 4.90
N GLY A 184 -4.38 6.43 4.25
CA GLY A 184 -5.84 6.58 4.31
C GLY A 184 -6.40 6.32 5.71
N ALA A 185 -5.91 5.29 6.40
CA ALA A 185 -6.23 5.05 7.80
C ALA A 185 -5.73 6.20 8.69
N LEU A 186 -4.49 6.65 8.50
CA LEU A 186 -3.93 7.80 9.22
C LEU A 186 -4.78 9.06 9.03
N THR A 187 -5.29 9.30 7.80
CA THR A 187 -6.22 10.39 7.49
C THR A 187 -7.51 10.28 8.30
N ALA A 188 -8.06 9.08 8.42
CA ALA A 188 -9.26 8.83 9.20
C ALA A 188 -9.01 8.94 10.72
N PHE A 189 -7.89 8.40 11.21
CA PHE A 189 -7.47 8.53 12.61
C PHE A 189 -7.20 9.98 13.01
N GLN A 190 -6.65 10.78 12.08
CA GLN A 190 -6.46 12.22 12.22
C GLN A 190 -7.79 12.92 12.51
N LYS A 191 -8.87 12.54 11.81
CA LYS A 191 -10.20 13.13 12.05
C LYS A 191 -10.71 12.83 13.44
N VAL A 192 -10.43 11.65 13.97
CA VAL A 192 -10.85 11.26 15.34
C VAL A 192 -10.02 11.97 16.41
N ALA A 193 -8.70 12.04 16.22
CA ALA A 193 -7.77 12.55 17.23
C ALA A 193 -7.68 14.08 17.24
N GLU A 194 -7.68 14.72 16.05
CA GLU A 194 -7.44 16.15 15.85
C GLU A 194 -8.47 16.73 14.84
N PRO A 195 -9.75 16.78 15.20
CA PRO A 195 -10.85 17.01 14.25
C PRO A 195 -10.86 18.38 13.59
N ASP A 196 -10.15 19.35 14.17
CA ASP A 196 -10.30 20.77 13.82
C ASP A 196 -9.21 21.34 12.91
N VAL A 197 -8.12 20.60 12.65
CA VAL A 197 -7.00 21.09 11.82
C VAL A 197 -7.31 20.97 10.33
N PHE A 198 -7.79 19.80 9.92
CA PHE A 198 -8.16 19.54 8.53
C PHE A 198 -9.68 19.64 8.39
N TYR A 199 -10.13 20.36 7.36
CA TYR A 199 -11.55 20.59 7.12
C TYR A 199 -12.24 19.38 6.48
N ILE A 200 -11.57 18.75 5.52
CA ILE A 200 -12.05 17.56 4.81
C ILE A 200 -10.99 16.45 4.96
N HIS A 201 -11.46 15.21 5.14
CA HIS A 201 -10.63 14.01 5.19
C HIS A 201 -11.09 13.03 4.12
N TYR A 202 -10.16 12.50 3.33
CA TYR A 202 -10.46 11.55 2.28
C TYR A 202 -9.51 10.34 2.38
N GLY A 203 -10.05 9.20 2.78
CA GLY A 203 -9.35 7.92 2.87
C GLY A 203 -9.70 7.01 1.69
N SER A 204 -8.72 6.77 0.81
CA SER A 204 -8.81 5.81 -0.28
C SER A 204 -8.28 4.46 0.18
N SER A 205 -9.04 3.38 0.00
CA SER A 205 -8.68 2.04 0.49
C SER A 205 -8.12 2.04 1.91
N ALA A 206 -8.74 2.87 2.77
CA ALA A 206 -8.25 3.14 4.12
C ALA A 206 -8.39 1.92 5.02
N VAL A 207 -7.25 1.38 5.48
CA VAL A 207 -7.18 0.15 6.30
C VAL A 207 -7.37 0.49 7.80
N ILE A 208 -8.57 0.91 8.14
CA ILE A 208 -8.90 1.49 9.45
C ILE A 208 -9.04 0.46 10.58
N GLU A 209 -9.30 -0.80 10.24
CA GLU A 209 -9.43 -1.86 11.24
C GLU A 209 -8.10 -2.61 11.41
N ALA A 210 -7.51 -2.50 12.58
CA ALA A 210 -6.33 -3.25 12.96
C ALA A 210 -6.73 -4.70 13.35
N GLN A 211 -6.04 -5.69 12.81
CA GLN A 211 -6.37 -7.11 13.01
C GLN A 211 -5.08 -7.93 13.15
N VAL A 212 -4.93 -8.70 14.22
CA VAL A 212 -3.74 -9.55 14.39
C VAL A 212 -3.75 -10.68 13.36
N ASP A 213 -4.89 -11.35 13.20
CA ASP A 213 -5.15 -12.39 12.19
C ASP A 213 -5.98 -11.77 11.06
N PHE A 214 -5.42 -11.65 9.88
CA PHE A 214 -6.08 -11.02 8.73
C PHE A 214 -6.11 -11.98 7.53
N HIS A 215 -6.70 -13.17 7.72
CA HIS A 215 -6.89 -14.14 6.65
C HIS A 215 -7.86 -13.66 5.57
N GLU A 216 -8.74 -12.73 5.89
CA GLU A 216 -9.70 -12.12 4.97
C GLU A 216 -9.03 -11.32 3.85
N TYR A 217 -7.75 -10.98 3.97
CA TYR A 217 -6.97 -10.35 2.90
C TYR A 217 -7.10 -11.10 1.56
N PHE A 218 -7.22 -12.44 1.59
CA PHE A 218 -7.32 -13.26 0.40
C PHE A 218 -8.77 -13.46 -0.11
N THR A 219 -9.76 -13.00 0.63
CA THR A 219 -11.17 -13.16 0.26
C THR A 219 -11.55 -12.42 -1.02
N PRO A 220 -11.23 -11.14 -1.20
CA PRO A 220 -11.51 -10.43 -2.45
C PRO A 220 -10.81 -11.06 -3.66
N ILE A 221 -9.58 -11.55 -3.50
CA ILE A 221 -8.86 -12.24 -4.57
C ILE A 221 -9.63 -13.50 -4.98
N ARG A 222 -9.90 -14.39 -4.02
CA ARG A 222 -10.61 -15.64 -4.27
C ARG A 222 -11.97 -15.45 -4.93
N GLN A 223 -12.68 -14.38 -4.58
CA GLN A 223 -14.02 -14.08 -5.09
C GLN A 223 -14.00 -13.51 -6.51
N ASN A 224 -12.94 -12.79 -6.91
CA ASN A 224 -12.92 -11.99 -8.13
C ASN A 224 -11.90 -12.46 -9.17
N MET A 225 -10.99 -13.38 -8.82
CA MET A 225 -10.09 -14.02 -9.78
C MET A 225 -10.87 -14.94 -10.74
N PRO A 226 -10.31 -15.35 -11.90
CA PRO A 226 -10.97 -16.31 -12.80
C PRO A 226 -11.46 -17.54 -12.05
N ALA A 227 -12.71 -17.93 -12.26
CA ALA A 227 -13.37 -18.97 -11.47
C ALA A 227 -12.66 -20.34 -11.54
N ASN A 228 -12.16 -20.71 -12.72
CA ASN A 228 -11.36 -21.91 -12.94
C ASN A 228 -10.06 -21.88 -12.12
N CYS A 229 -9.29 -20.79 -12.22
CA CYS A 229 -8.07 -20.59 -11.47
C CYS A 229 -8.33 -20.63 -9.95
N SER A 230 -9.41 -19.98 -9.48
CA SER A 230 -9.82 -20.05 -8.06
C SER A 230 -10.11 -21.47 -7.62
N ALA A 231 -10.81 -22.27 -8.46
CA ALA A 231 -11.14 -23.66 -8.14
C ALA A 231 -9.89 -24.52 -8.03
N ASP A 232 -8.98 -24.43 -8.98
CA ASP A 232 -7.77 -25.22 -9.01
C ASP A 232 -6.75 -24.80 -7.96
N VAL A 233 -6.58 -23.51 -7.70
CA VAL A 233 -5.76 -23.00 -6.58
C VAL A 233 -6.28 -23.55 -5.23
N GLN A 234 -7.59 -23.48 -4.98
CA GLN A 234 -8.19 -24.02 -3.76
C GLN A 234 -7.97 -25.53 -3.63
N ALA A 235 -8.08 -26.29 -4.73
CA ALA A 235 -7.85 -27.74 -4.72
C ALA A 235 -6.39 -28.08 -4.40
N VAL A 236 -5.42 -27.37 -4.98
CA VAL A 236 -3.99 -27.55 -4.69
C VAL A 236 -3.67 -27.18 -3.26
N ILE A 237 -4.15 -26.04 -2.75
CA ILE A 237 -3.91 -25.62 -1.38
C ILE A 237 -4.52 -26.60 -0.37
N ALA A 238 -5.73 -27.09 -0.61
CA ALA A 238 -6.37 -28.09 0.26
C ALA A 238 -5.53 -29.39 0.32
N HIS A 239 -5.00 -29.84 -0.81
CA HIS A 239 -4.14 -31.01 -0.89
C HIS A 239 -2.79 -30.78 -0.18
N VAL A 240 -2.15 -29.64 -0.41
CA VAL A 240 -0.89 -29.27 0.27
C VAL A 240 -1.09 -29.25 1.78
N ASP A 241 -2.18 -28.66 2.26
CA ASP A 241 -2.52 -28.62 3.69
C ASP A 241 -2.73 -30.03 4.26
N GLU A 242 -3.49 -30.88 3.58
CA GLU A 242 -3.73 -32.27 4.00
C GLU A 242 -2.41 -33.05 4.14
N VAL A 243 -1.54 -32.95 3.14
CA VAL A 243 -0.26 -33.65 3.11
C VAL A 243 0.70 -33.10 4.17
N PHE A 244 0.86 -31.79 4.24
CA PHE A 244 1.85 -31.16 5.13
C PHE A 244 1.46 -31.22 6.61
N MET A 245 0.16 -31.20 6.93
CA MET A 245 -0.35 -31.41 8.29
C MET A 245 -0.47 -32.87 8.68
N GLY A 246 -0.35 -33.80 7.71
CA GLY A 246 -0.37 -35.24 7.92
C GLY A 246 0.97 -35.82 8.36
N THR A 247 1.01 -37.14 8.48
CA THR A 247 2.21 -37.90 8.92
C THR A 247 2.91 -38.67 7.80
N ASN A 248 2.38 -38.60 6.57
CA ASN A 248 2.96 -39.30 5.41
C ASN A 248 4.18 -38.55 4.85
N THR A 249 5.37 -38.92 5.34
CA THR A 249 6.64 -38.27 4.93
C THR A 249 6.98 -38.45 3.45
N THR A 250 6.52 -39.53 2.81
CA THR A 250 6.71 -39.77 1.37
C THR A 250 5.91 -38.74 0.58
N ALA A 251 4.61 -38.58 0.88
CA ALA A 251 3.77 -37.59 0.21
C ALA A 251 4.28 -36.16 0.45
N GLN A 252 4.74 -35.84 1.67
CA GLN A 252 5.36 -34.54 1.96
C GLN A 252 6.60 -34.30 1.09
N THR A 253 7.43 -35.33 0.89
CA THR A 253 8.62 -35.23 0.04
C THR A 253 8.25 -35.03 -1.43
N GLU A 254 7.18 -35.68 -1.91
CA GLU A 254 6.67 -35.46 -3.27
C GLU A 254 6.25 -34.02 -3.50
N ILE A 255 5.46 -33.43 -2.58
CA ILE A 255 5.08 -32.00 -2.68
C ILE A 255 6.30 -31.08 -2.63
N ARG A 256 7.26 -31.33 -1.71
CA ARG A 256 8.50 -30.55 -1.65
C ARG A 256 9.29 -30.63 -2.96
N ASN A 257 9.33 -31.79 -3.60
CA ASN A 257 10.02 -31.96 -4.90
C ASN A 257 9.32 -31.19 -6.04
N ILE A 258 7.99 -31.12 -6.01
CA ILE A 258 7.22 -30.36 -7.00
C ILE A 258 7.54 -28.86 -6.93
N PHE A 259 7.59 -28.29 -5.73
CA PHE A 259 7.76 -26.85 -5.53
C PHE A 259 9.19 -26.44 -5.15
N GLY A 260 9.86 -27.22 -4.33
CA GLY A 260 11.17 -26.87 -3.76
C GLY A 260 12.36 -27.56 -4.40
N ARG A 261 12.15 -28.51 -5.32
CA ARG A 261 13.21 -29.33 -5.98
C ARG A 261 14.20 -30.00 -5.00
N ASN A 262 13.93 -29.96 -3.70
CA ASN A 262 14.83 -30.44 -2.67
C ASN A 262 14.08 -30.88 -1.42
N ALA A 263 14.43 -32.03 -0.88
CA ALA A 263 13.86 -32.58 0.35
C ALA A 263 14.25 -31.78 1.61
N SER A 264 15.29 -30.96 1.58
CA SER A 264 15.75 -30.14 2.71
C SER A 264 14.93 -28.86 2.91
N VAL A 265 13.98 -28.54 2.02
CA VAL A 265 13.08 -27.41 2.17
C VAL A 265 11.95 -27.75 3.14
N SER A 266 11.62 -26.86 4.08
CA SER A 266 10.56 -27.10 5.06
C SER A 266 9.15 -26.99 4.43
N ASN A 267 8.18 -27.71 5.02
CA ASN A 267 6.78 -27.64 4.61
C ASN A 267 6.23 -26.23 4.76
N ASP A 268 6.59 -25.53 5.86
CA ASP A 268 6.18 -24.16 6.14
C ASP A 268 6.73 -23.17 5.10
N ALA A 269 7.99 -23.35 4.70
CA ALA A 269 8.61 -22.52 3.68
C ALA A 269 7.88 -22.64 2.32
N ILE A 270 7.56 -23.87 1.88
CA ILE A 270 6.76 -24.07 0.66
C ILE A 270 5.37 -23.42 0.79
N ALA A 271 4.68 -23.65 1.91
CA ALA A 271 3.37 -23.05 2.14
C ALA A 271 3.38 -21.51 2.08
N GLY A 272 4.44 -20.90 2.63
CA GLY A 272 4.67 -19.46 2.53
C GLY A 272 4.90 -18.99 1.09
N LEU A 273 5.75 -19.70 0.36
CA LEU A 273 6.11 -19.35 -1.01
C LEU A 273 4.95 -19.44 -2.02
N LEU A 274 4.00 -20.35 -1.82
CA LEU A 274 2.84 -20.46 -2.71
C LEU A 274 1.99 -19.18 -2.75
N ARG A 275 2.04 -18.34 -1.73
CA ARG A 275 1.40 -17.02 -1.72
C ARG A 275 1.99 -16.05 -2.74
N ASN A 276 3.24 -16.26 -3.20
CA ASN A 276 3.90 -15.32 -4.11
C ASN A 276 3.12 -15.11 -5.41
N ASN A 277 2.50 -16.13 -5.94
CA ASN A 277 1.70 -16.03 -7.14
C ASN A 277 0.37 -15.29 -6.90
N ILE A 278 -0.07 -15.21 -5.65
CA ILE A 278 -1.32 -14.55 -5.25
C ILE A 278 -1.11 -13.06 -4.97
N TRP A 279 0.07 -12.68 -4.43
CA TRP A 279 0.37 -11.29 -4.08
C TRP A 279 0.29 -10.31 -5.25
N SER A 280 0.61 -10.75 -6.48
CA SER A 280 0.61 -9.90 -7.67
C SER A 280 -0.78 -9.33 -8.01
N TRP A 281 -1.85 -9.88 -7.43
CA TRP A 281 -3.20 -9.31 -7.52
C TRP A 281 -3.28 -7.88 -6.96
N GLN A 282 -2.58 -7.57 -5.87
CA GLN A 282 -2.62 -6.24 -5.24
C GLN A 282 -2.10 -5.13 -6.15
N THR A 283 -1.26 -5.46 -7.15
CA THR A 283 -0.69 -4.48 -8.08
C THR A 283 -1.58 -4.16 -9.28
N LEU A 284 -2.71 -4.86 -9.42
CA LEU A 284 -3.63 -4.65 -10.53
C LEU A 284 -4.37 -3.30 -10.39
N GLN A 285 -4.69 -2.72 -11.54
CA GLN A 285 -5.54 -1.54 -11.66
C GLN A 285 -6.47 -1.69 -12.88
N PRO A 286 -7.59 -0.96 -12.98
CA PRO A 286 -8.49 -1.05 -14.13
C PRO A 286 -7.79 -0.82 -15.46
N PHE A 287 -6.87 0.13 -15.53
CA PHE A 287 -6.11 0.43 -16.75
C PHE A 287 -5.01 -0.60 -17.06
N THR A 288 -4.46 -1.29 -16.07
CA THR A 288 -3.44 -2.33 -16.31
C THR A 288 -4.04 -3.56 -17.00
N ALA A 289 -5.26 -3.93 -16.63
CA ALA A 289 -6.01 -4.99 -17.30
C ALA A 289 -6.33 -4.64 -18.77
N SER A 290 -6.55 -3.35 -19.06
CA SER A 290 -6.89 -2.86 -20.40
C SER A 290 -5.67 -2.65 -21.30
N ALA A 291 -4.46 -2.54 -20.75
CA ALA A 291 -3.24 -2.25 -21.50
C ALA A 291 -2.73 -3.43 -22.35
N GLY A 292 -3.41 -4.59 -22.34
CA GLY A 292 -3.04 -5.77 -23.14
C GLY A 292 -1.69 -6.39 -22.79
N GLY A 293 -1.08 -5.95 -21.70
CA GLY A 293 0.17 -6.50 -21.18
C GLY A 293 -0.07 -7.85 -20.49
N LYS A 294 0.96 -8.67 -20.47
CA LYS A 294 0.97 -9.90 -19.68
C LYS A 294 1.13 -9.50 -18.22
N LEU A 295 0.05 -9.64 -17.45
CA LEU A 295 0.04 -9.35 -16.01
C LEU A 295 0.38 -10.64 -15.25
N GLU A 296 1.34 -10.59 -14.36
CA GLU A 296 1.88 -11.75 -13.64
C GLU A 296 0.79 -12.63 -13.01
N PHE A 297 -0.26 -12.02 -12.46
CA PHE A 297 -1.36 -12.77 -11.88
C PHE A 297 -2.13 -13.59 -12.93
N TYR A 298 -2.44 -12.98 -14.08
CA TYR A 298 -3.16 -13.68 -15.14
C TYR A 298 -2.25 -14.69 -15.87
N GLU A 299 -0.96 -14.40 -16.01
CA GLU A 299 0.02 -15.40 -16.51
C GLU A 299 0.09 -16.64 -15.61
N PHE A 300 -0.05 -16.44 -14.28
CA PHE A 300 -0.15 -17.54 -13.33
C PHE A 300 -1.44 -18.34 -13.55
N CYS A 301 -2.59 -17.69 -13.64
CA CYS A 301 -3.86 -18.38 -13.91
C CYS A 301 -3.82 -19.10 -15.28
N ASP A 302 -3.30 -18.46 -16.32
CA ASP A 302 -3.18 -19.08 -17.65
C ASP A 302 -2.28 -20.30 -17.61
N ALA A 303 -1.21 -20.30 -16.80
CA ALA A 303 -0.34 -21.45 -16.65
C ALA A 303 -1.05 -22.66 -16.02
N LEU A 304 -2.06 -22.44 -15.17
CA LEU A 304 -2.89 -23.50 -14.59
C LEU A 304 -3.99 -23.95 -15.56
N GLU A 305 -4.60 -23.01 -16.28
CA GLU A 305 -5.89 -23.21 -16.92
C GLU A 305 -5.83 -23.40 -18.44
N VAL A 306 -4.71 -23.06 -19.08
CA VAL A 306 -4.53 -23.18 -20.53
C VAL A 306 -3.65 -24.38 -20.87
N ASN A 307 -4.24 -25.39 -21.52
CA ASN A 307 -3.53 -26.57 -22.01
C ASN A 307 -3.60 -26.60 -23.54
N GLY A 308 -2.49 -26.25 -24.20
CA GLY A 308 -2.41 -26.10 -25.65
C GLY A 308 -3.31 -24.95 -26.15
N ARG A 309 -4.44 -25.28 -26.78
CA ARG A 309 -5.44 -24.31 -27.27
C ARG A 309 -6.76 -24.35 -26.49
N THR A 310 -6.82 -25.15 -25.45
CA THR A 310 -8.04 -25.37 -24.67
C THR A 310 -7.90 -24.69 -23.32
N VAL A 311 -8.93 -23.95 -22.91
CA VAL A 311 -9.06 -23.35 -21.58
C VAL A 311 -10.03 -24.22 -20.79
N SER A 312 -9.74 -24.43 -19.50
CA SER A 312 -10.61 -25.21 -18.62
C SER A 312 -11.99 -24.52 -18.42
N GLY A 313 -12.98 -25.31 -18.06
CA GLY A 313 -14.26 -24.79 -17.61
C GLY A 313 -14.19 -24.16 -16.20
N PRO A 314 -15.28 -23.57 -15.67
CA PRO A 314 -15.28 -22.83 -14.38
C PRO A 314 -14.83 -23.63 -13.15
N LYS A 315 -14.74 -24.95 -13.25
CA LYS A 315 -14.27 -25.85 -12.17
C LYS A 315 -12.79 -26.19 -12.25
N GLY A 316 -12.06 -25.59 -13.22
CA GLY A 316 -10.65 -25.90 -13.49
C GLY A 316 -10.45 -27.28 -14.16
N TRP A 317 -9.19 -27.69 -14.26
CA TRP A 317 -8.77 -29.02 -14.74
C TRP A 317 -8.75 -30.05 -13.61
N GLY A 318 -8.81 -29.61 -12.36
CA GLY A 318 -8.71 -30.44 -11.16
C GLY A 318 -7.28 -30.64 -10.66
N LEU A 319 -7.19 -31.20 -9.44
CA LEU A 319 -6.00 -31.25 -8.62
C LEU A 319 -4.74 -31.75 -9.34
N GLU A 320 -4.84 -32.87 -10.04
CA GLU A 320 -3.64 -33.53 -10.62
C GLU A 320 -2.98 -32.66 -11.70
N HIS A 321 -3.79 -32.01 -12.55
CA HIS A 321 -3.30 -31.10 -13.57
C HIS A 321 -2.76 -29.82 -12.91
N ALA A 322 -3.56 -29.20 -12.04
CA ALA A 322 -3.23 -27.93 -11.41
C ALA A 322 -1.95 -28.00 -10.57
N LEU A 323 -1.76 -29.09 -9.81
CA LEU A 323 -0.57 -29.30 -8.99
C LEU A 323 0.71 -29.36 -9.86
N ARG A 324 0.67 -30.08 -10.97
CA ARG A 324 1.79 -30.15 -11.90
C ARG A 324 2.04 -28.81 -12.62
N ALA A 325 0.99 -28.17 -13.08
CA ALA A 325 1.07 -26.90 -13.79
C ALA A 325 1.63 -25.80 -12.88
N TRP A 326 1.14 -25.72 -11.62
CA TRP A 326 1.66 -24.77 -10.63
C TRP A 326 3.12 -25.04 -10.29
N GLY A 327 3.49 -26.29 -10.03
CA GLY A 327 4.89 -26.64 -9.77
C GLY A 327 5.83 -26.25 -10.92
N ALA A 328 5.42 -26.48 -12.17
CA ALA A 328 6.18 -26.08 -13.35
C ALA A 328 6.27 -24.55 -13.48
N TYR A 329 5.18 -23.82 -13.25
CA TYR A 329 5.16 -22.35 -13.24
C TYR A 329 6.05 -21.80 -12.13
N PHE A 330 5.87 -22.29 -10.91
CA PHE A 330 6.63 -21.90 -9.73
C PHE A 330 8.14 -22.01 -9.94
N SER A 331 8.57 -23.13 -10.46
CA SER A 331 9.98 -23.43 -10.75
C SER A 331 10.57 -22.48 -11.80
N ARG A 332 9.81 -22.16 -12.84
CA ARG A 332 10.25 -21.32 -13.95
C ARG A 332 10.23 -19.83 -13.64
N THR A 333 9.31 -19.39 -12.78
CA THR A 333 9.09 -17.97 -12.50
C THR A 333 9.47 -17.59 -11.07
N THR A 334 8.82 -18.17 -10.06
CA THR A 334 9.01 -17.77 -8.66
C THR A 334 10.42 -18.08 -8.18
N VAL A 335 10.88 -19.32 -8.34
CA VAL A 335 12.25 -19.71 -7.96
C VAL A 335 13.30 -18.94 -8.76
N ALA A 336 13.11 -18.82 -10.06
CA ALA A 336 14.07 -18.11 -10.93
C ALA A 336 14.18 -16.62 -10.58
N LYS A 337 13.10 -15.97 -10.10
CA LYS A 337 13.13 -14.56 -9.69
C LYS A 337 13.71 -14.38 -8.27
N LEU A 338 13.32 -15.25 -7.34
CA LEU A 338 13.63 -15.07 -5.91
C LEU A 338 14.97 -15.65 -5.49
N CYS A 339 15.41 -16.75 -6.13
CA CYS A 339 16.59 -17.51 -5.73
C CYS A 339 17.73 -17.40 -6.74
N THR A 340 17.93 -16.24 -7.35
CA THR A 340 19.07 -15.98 -8.25
C THR A 340 20.36 -15.87 -7.43
N ASP A 341 21.37 -16.66 -7.80
CA ASP A 341 22.72 -16.64 -7.20
C ASP A 341 22.78 -17.07 -5.70
N ILE A 342 21.76 -17.73 -5.17
CA ILE A 342 21.72 -18.28 -3.81
C ILE A 342 21.38 -19.78 -3.90
N ASP A 343 21.92 -20.58 -2.96
CA ASP A 343 21.47 -21.98 -2.83
C ASP A 343 19.95 -22.04 -2.62
N LEU A 344 19.29 -22.94 -3.33
CA LEU A 344 17.83 -22.99 -3.35
C LEU A 344 17.24 -23.27 -1.96
N ALA A 345 17.85 -24.16 -1.19
CA ALA A 345 17.36 -24.48 0.14
C ALA A 345 17.60 -23.32 1.11
N GLU A 346 18.71 -22.61 1.00
CA GLU A 346 18.99 -21.40 1.74
C GLU A 346 18.00 -20.27 1.37
N CYS A 347 17.78 -20.07 0.08
CA CYS A 347 16.81 -19.08 -0.40
C CYS A 347 15.41 -19.34 0.13
N ILE A 348 14.94 -20.59 0.05
CA ILE A 348 13.56 -20.96 0.42
C ILE A 348 13.40 -21.01 1.93
N ASN A 349 14.32 -21.60 2.68
CA ASN A 349 14.24 -21.69 4.14
C ASN A 349 14.64 -20.36 4.84
N GLY A 350 15.38 -19.50 4.15
CA GLY A 350 15.85 -18.22 4.65
C GLY A 350 17.14 -18.29 5.46
N THR A 351 17.76 -17.12 5.66
CA THR A 351 18.95 -16.95 6.51
C THR A 351 18.55 -16.71 7.96
N PRO A 352 19.36 -17.16 8.95
CA PRO A 352 19.08 -16.91 10.35
C PRO A 352 19.00 -15.41 10.70
N ALA A 353 18.17 -15.06 11.68
CA ALA A 353 17.88 -13.70 12.14
C ALA A 353 19.10 -12.86 12.58
N SER A 354 20.25 -13.49 12.84
CA SER A 354 21.48 -12.81 13.31
C SER A 354 22.12 -11.82 12.33
N SER A 355 21.68 -11.84 11.05
CA SER A 355 22.20 -10.94 10.01
C SER A 355 21.33 -9.69 9.78
N GLN A 356 20.22 -9.53 10.51
CA GLN A 356 19.21 -8.50 10.22
C GLN A 356 19.39 -7.18 10.99
N ASP A 357 20.31 -7.11 11.95
CA ASP A 357 20.61 -5.85 12.67
C ASP A 357 21.26 -4.77 11.78
N ASP A 358 21.66 -5.11 10.55
CA ASP A 358 22.37 -4.24 9.60
C ASP A 358 21.43 -3.58 8.55
N HIS A 359 20.11 -3.67 8.70
CA HIS A 359 19.21 -2.94 7.81
C HIS A 359 19.36 -1.43 7.98
N PRO A 360 19.42 -0.67 6.87
CA PRO A 360 19.52 0.79 6.94
C PRO A 360 18.41 1.38 7.80
N VAL A 361 18.71 2.41 8.56
CA VAL A 361 17.74 3.09 9.44
C VAL A 361 16.57 3.67 8.64
N ASN A 362 16.80 4.00 7.36
CA ASN A 362 15.82 4.59 6.43
C ASN A 362 15.30 3.55 5.44
N ASP A 363 14.75 2.44 5.95
CA ASP A 363 14.11 1.41 5.14
C ASP A 363 12.60 1.45 5.37
N ALA A 364 11.83 1.75 4.30
CA ALA A 364 10.39 1.81 4.33
C ALA A 364 9.75 0.47 4.76
N ASP A 365 10.32 -0.67 4.32
CA ASP A 365 9.81 -2.00 4.69
C ASP A 365 10.01 -2.27 6.19
N ARG A 366 11.14 -1.82 6.75
CA ARG A 366 11.41 -1.94 8.18
C ARG A 366 10.49 -1.03 9.00
N SER A 367 10.26 0.18 8.55
CA SER A 367 9.31 1.12 9.19
C SER A 367 7.89 0.57 9.17
N TRP A 368 7.43 0.05 8.03
CA TRP A 368 6.15 -0.61 7.90
C TRP A 368 6.05 -1.85 8.80
N SER A 369 7.05 -2.72 8.79
CA SER A 369 7.10 -3.90 9.65
C SER A 369 7.01 -3.53 11.14
N TRP A 370 7.65 -2.42 11.55
CA TRP A 370 7.53 -1.92 12.92
C TRP A 370 6.09 -1.53 13.28
N GLN A 371 5.41 -0.81 12.41
CA GLN A 371 4.02 -0.40 12.64
C GLN A 371 3.08 -1.60 12.70
N THR A 372 3.23 -2.57 11.80
CA THR A 372 2.44 -3.81 11.84
C THR A 372 2.72 -4.61 13.10
N CYS A 373 3.97 -4.75 13.50
CA CYS A 373 4.37 -5.49 14.70
C CYS A 373 3.95 -4.81 16.01
N THR A 374 3.76 -3.49 16.02
CA THR A 374 3.48 -2.76 17.26
C THR A 374 2.04 -2.31 17.42
N GLN A 375 1.36 -1.88 16.33
CA GLN A 375 0.08 -1.20 16.43
C GLN A 375 -1.06 -1.86 15.64
N PHE A 376 -0.77 -2.56 14.52
CA PHE A 376 -1.82 -2.99 13.60
C PHE A 376 -2.02 -4.51 13.52
N GLY A 377 -0.96 -5.29 13.40
CA GLY A 377 -1.00 -6.71 13.06
C GLY A 377 -1.01 -6.92 11.55
N TRP A 378 -2.16 -7.24 11.00
CA TRP A 378 -2.40 -7.59 9.60
C TRP A 378 -1.56 -8.78 9.12
N GLY A 379 -1.47 -9.81 9.98
CA GLY A 379 -0.91 -11.11 9.61
C GLY A 379 -1.77 -11.77 8.55
N ARG A 380 -1.24 -11.95 7.34
CA ARG A 380 -1.96 -12.50 6.20
C ARG A 380 -1.89 -14.01 6.20
N THR A 381 -2.65 -14.61 7.10
CA THR A 381 -2.66 -16.03 7.43
C THR A 381 -3.53 -16.84 6.46
N GLY A 382 -3.52 -18.16 6.60
CA GLY A 382 -4.50 -19.05 5.98
C GLY A 382 -5.82 -19.04 6.74
N ALA A 383 -6.94 -19.11 6.03
CA ALA A 383 -8.25 -19.07 6.64
C ALA A 383 -8.53 -20.27 7.56
N PRO A 384 -9.36 -20.15 8.62
CA PRO A 384 -9.70 -21.23 9.51
C PRO A 384 -10.29 -22.46 8.81
N LYS A 385 -10.21 -23.62 9.45
CA LYS A 385 -10.79 -24.85 8.92
C LYS A 385 -12.29 -24.67 8.65
N GLY A 386 -12.73 -25.10 7.47
CA GLY A 386 -14.12 -24.95 7.03
C GLY A 386 -14.39 -23.70 6.21
N THR A 387 -13.49 -22.72 6.21
CA THR A 387 -13.57 -21.52 5.36
C THR A 387 -12.81 -21.77 4.05
N PRO A 388 -13.35 -21.45 2.87
CA PRO A 388 -12.63 -21.53 1.60
C PRO A 388 -11.37 -20.66 1.62
N THR A 389 -10.24 -21.20 1.12
CA THR A 389 -8.96 -20.48 1.12
C THR A 389 -8.15 -20.76 -0.15
N ILE A 390 -7.37 -19.78 -0.58
CA ILE A 390 -6.36 -19.88 -1.63
C ILE A 390 -4.93 -19.81 -1.06
N VAL A 391 -4.80 -19.83 0.27
CA VAL A 391 -3.54 -19.79 1.00
C VAL A 391 -3.52 -20.90 2.05
N SER A 392 -2.36 -21.53 2.23
CA SER A 392 -2.19 -22.64 3.17
C SER A 392 -2.47 -22.25 4.62
N ARG A 393 -3.13 -23.15 5.36
CA ARG A 393 -3.42 -23.03 6.79
C ARG A 393 -2.21 -23.25 7.69
N LEU A 394 -1.06 -23.63 7.13
CA LEU A 394 0.21 -23.60 7.84
C LEU A 394 0.65 -22.14 8.12
N ARG A 395 0.10 -21.17 7.36
CA ARG A 395 0.30 -19.74 7.64
C ARG A 395 -0.63 -19.32 8.76
N THR A 396 -0.06 -19.02 9.91
CA THR A 396 -0.77 -18.75 11.17
C THR A 396 -0.30 -17.43 11.78
N VAL A 397 -0.97 -16.95 12.81
CA VAL A 397 -0.51 -15.81 13.63
C VAL A 397 0.91 -16.06 14.18
N GLN A 398 1.23 -17.32 14.53
CA GLN A 398 2.59 -17.64 14.98
C GLN A 398 3.61 -17.32 13.89
N THR A 399 3.41 -17.82 12.66
CA THR A 399 4.39 -17.70 11.58
C THR A 399 4.41 -16.30 10.95
N ASP A 400 3.23 -15.67 10.77
CA ASP A 400 3.09 -14.43 9.99
C ASP A 400 3.05 -13.15 10.84
N VAL A 401 2.98 -13.28 12.17
CA VAL A 401 3.05 -12.14 13.09
C VAL A 401 4.19 -12.34 14.10
N ILE A 402 4.14 -13.38 14.92
CA ILE A 402 5.08 -13.53 16.05
C ILE A 402 6.51 -13.78 15.54
N ASP A 403 6.69 -14.81 14.70
CA ASP A 403 8.00 -15.17 14.16
C ASP A 403 8.53 -14.09 13.21
N PHE A 404 7.64 -13.46 12.41
CA PHE A 404 7.95 -12.35 11.54
C PHE A 404 8.49 -11.16 12.35
N CYS A 405 7.80 -10.75 13.42
CA CYS A 405 8.22 -9.63 14.25
C CYS A 405 9.51 -9.92 15.04
N ALA A 406 9.66 -11.15 15.54
CA ALA A 406 10.90 -11.57 16.18
C ALA A 406 12.09 -11.60 15.21
N TYR A 407 11.84 -11.92 13.94
CA TYR A 407 12.86 -11.89 12.90
C TYR A 407 13.33 -10.47 12.58
N TYR A 408 12.39 -9.53 12.35
CA TYR A 408 12.74 -8.14 12.02
C TYR A 408 13.31 -7.36 13.21
N PHE A 409 12.86 -7.67 14.42
CA PHE A 409 13.20 -6.91 15.64
C PHE A 409 13.59 -7.85 16.80
N PRO A 410 14.68 -8.63 16.64
CA PRO A 410 15.05 -9.68 17.61
C PRO A 410 15.39 -9.14 19.00
N LYS A 411 15.77 -7.88 19.12
CA LYS A 411 16.05 -7.22 20.41
C LYS A 411 14.79 -6.76 21.15
N THR A 412 13.68 -6.60 20.42
CA THR A 412 12.41 -6.08 20.96
C THR A 412 11.41 -7.22 21.12
N PHE A 413 11.35 -8.13 20.16
CA PHE A 413 10.47 -9.29 20.12
C PHE A 413 11.28 -10.57 20.45
N PRO A 414 10.72 -11.58 21.10
CA PRO A 414 9.29 -11.81 21.39
C PRO A 414 8.77 -11.14 22.68
N ALA A 415 9.58 -10.44 23.45
CA ALA A 415 9.16 -9.82 24.72
C ALA A 415 8.01 -8.81 24.58
N TYR A 416 7.84 -8.22 23.39
CA TYR A 416 6.77 -7.27 23.11
C TYR A 416 5.38 -7.94 23.02
N GLY A 417 5.29 -9.20 22.61
CA GLY A 417 4.05 -9.96 22.43
C GLY A 417 3.33 -9.66 21.10
N LEU A 418 2.00 -9.68 21.13
CA LEU A 418 1.18 -9.40 19.95
C LEU A 418 1.05 -7.88 19.69
N PRO A 419 0.82 -7.46 18.44
CA PRO A 419 0.48 -6.09 18.10
C PRO A 419 -0.74 -5.58 18.87
N ARG A 420 -0.74 -4.29 19.20
CA ARG A 420 -1.82 -3.66 19.99
C ARG A 420 -3.03 -3.27 19.13
N ALA A 421 -3.48 -4.18 18.27
CA ALA A 421 -4.58 -3.95 17.33
C ALA A 421 -5.88 -3.51 18.04
N ASN A 422 -6.24 -4.18 19.15
CA ASN A 422 -7.43 -3.83 19.92
C ASN A 422 -7.35 -2.42 20.54
N GLU A 423 -6.17 -1.99 20.98
CA GLU A 423 -5.97 -0.64 21.51
C GLU A 423 -6.10 0.41 20.40
N THR A 424 -5.57 0.12 19.23
CA THR A 424 -5.69 0.97 18.03
C THR A 424 -7.16 1.14 17.64
N ASN A 425 -7.92 0.06 17.55
CA ASN A 425 -9.35 0.11 17.23
C ASN A 425 -10.17 0.82 18.31
N ALA A 426 -9.89 0.54 19.59
CA ALA A 426 -10.56 1.22 20.70
C ALA A 426 -10.32 2.73 20.69
N ARG A 427 -9.11 3.17 20.29
CA ARG A 427 -8.73 4.59 20.26
C ARG A 427 -9.30 5.35 19.07
N TYR A 428 -9.30 4.72 17.88
CA TYR A 428 -9.64 5.40 16.63
C TYR A 428 -10.99 4.96 16.03
N GLY A 429 -11.64 3.95 16.60
CA GLY A 429 -12.99 3.52 16.24
C GLY A 429 -13.07 2.35 15.29
N GLY A 430 -12.02 2.03 14.54
CA GLY A 430 -12.05 0.93 13.56
C GLY A 430 -13.28 1.01 12.63
N TRP A 431 -13.96 -0.09 12.40
CA TRP A 431 -15.19 -0.13 11.58
C TRP A 431 -16.35 0.69 12.14
N SER A 432 -16.33 1.06 13.43
CA SER A 432 -17.35 1.89 14.07
C SER A 432 -17.06 3.39 14.00
N MET A 433 -16.02 3.77 13.26
CA MET A 433 -15.58 5.16 13.13
C MET A 433 -16.65 6.06 12.52
N HIS A 434 -16.81 7.25 13.10
CA HIS A 434 -17.71 8.29 12.62
C HIS A 434 -17.00 9.64 12.52
N GLY A 435 -17.34 10.41 11.50
CA GLY A 435 -16.79 11.76 11.32
C GLY A 435 -17.63 12.62 10.37
N GLU A 436 -17.46 13.92 10.47
CA GLU A 436 -18.04 14.88 9.54
C GLU A 436 -17.01 15.23 8.45
N ARG A 437 -17.46 15.38 7.22
CA ARG A 437 -16.62 15.68 6.05
C ARG A 437 -15.46 14.67 5.88
N MET A 438 -15.83 13.39 6.00
CA MET A 438 -14.94 12.26 5.87
C MET A 438 -15.40 11.34 4.74
N ILE A 439 -14.63 11.24 3.66
CA ILE A 439 -14.91 10.41 2.49
C ILE A 439 -14.14 9.11 2.59
N PHE A 440 -14.78 7.99 2.30
CA PHE A 440 -14.12 6.70 2.09
C PHE A 440 -14.44 6.16 0.70
N VAL A 441 -13.41 5.70 -0.01
CA VAL A 441 -13.57 4.95 -1.25
C VAL A 441 -12.76 3.66 -1.18
N ASN A 442 -13.39 2.54 -1.50
CA ASN A 442 -12.77 1.23 -1.43
C ASN A 442 -13.02 0.46 -2.73
N GLY A 443 -12.06 -0.39 -3.13
CA GLY A 443 -12.18 -1.26 -4.28
C GLY A 443 -12.87 -2.58 -3.95
N ASN A 444 -13.78 -3.03 -4.80
CA ASN A 444 -14.41 -4.36 -4.67
C ASN A 444 -13.39 -5.50 -4.85
N TYR A 445 -12.34 -5.25 -5.64
CA TYR A 445 -11.25 -6.20 -5.92
C TYR A 445 -10.02 -5.96 -5.02
N ASP A 446 -10.10 -5.00 -4.11
CA ASP A 446 -9.03 -4.65 -3.19
C ASP A 446 -8.81 -5.73 -2.14
N THR A 447 -7.59 -6.23 -2.02
CA THR A 447 -7.19 -7.20 -1.00
C THR A 447 -7.40 -6.70 0.43
N TRP A 448 -7.34 -5.39 0.62
CA TRP A 448 -7.52 -4.72 1.91
C TRP A 448 -8.97 -4.32 2.21
N ARG A 449 -9.92 -4.63 1.31
CA ARG A 449 -11.33 -4.29 1.49
C ARG A 449 -11.85 -4.69 2.87
N GLU A 450 -11.49 -5.87 3.36
CA GLU A 450 -11.97 -6.40 4.64
C GLU A 450 -11.37 -5.72 5.88
N ALA A 451 -10.35 -4.87 5.73
CA ALA A 451 -9.86 -3.97 6.78
C ALA A 451 -10.38 -2.54 6.64
N SER A 452 -11.25 -2.27 5.66
CA SER A 452 -11.78 -0.94 5.33
C SER A 452 -13.25 -0.76 5.76
N MET A 453 -13.80 0.42 5.52
CA MET A 453 -15.24 0.72 5.70
C MET A 453 -16.16 -0.04 4.73
N SER A 454 -15.64 -0.91 3.86
CA SER A 454 -16.42 -1.74 2.95
C SER A 454 -16.22 -3.24 3.19
N ALA A 455 -15.75 -3.64 4.38
CA ALA A 455 -15.66 -5.03 4.79
C ALA A 455 -17.04 -5.71 4.75
N GLN A 456 -17.08 -6.99 4.34
CA GLN A 456 -18.35 -7.72 4.15
C GLN A 456 -18.86 -8.39 5.44
N GLN A 457 -18.01 -8.56 6.44
CA GLN A 457 -18.30 -9.44 7.59
C GLN A 457 -18.84 -8.74 8.84
N THR A 458 -19.02 -7.41 8.82
CA THR A 458 -19.35 -6.66 10.04
C THR A 458 -20.47 -5.66 9.83
N ASN A 459 -21.12 -5.30 10.92
CA ASN A 459 -22.02 -4.13 10.98
C ASN A 459 -21.17 -2.85 10.94
N ILE A 460 -20.85 -2.42 9.74
CA ILE A 460 -20.05 -1.23 9.50
C ILE A 460 -20.93 0.01 9.62
N THR A 461 -20.30 1.13 9.96
CA THR A 461 -20.93 2.45 9.90
C THR A 461 -21.59 2.68 8.54
N VAL A 462 -22.85 3.05 8.56
CA VAL A 462 -23.62 3.31 7.35
C VAL A 462 -23.15 4.60 6.70
N SER A 463 -23.06 4.59 5.36
CA SER A 463 -22.77 5.78 4.55
C SER A 463 -23.80 6.89 4.81
N THR A 464 -23.32 8.11 5.03
CA THR A 464 -24.14 9.32 5.26
C THR A 464 -23.68 10.46 4.34
N ALA A 465 -24.43 11.54 4.29
CA ALA A 465 -24.01 12.74 3.54
C ALA A 465 -22.76 13.41 4.12
N SER A 466 -22.51 13.27 5.41
CA SER A 466 -21.31 13.80 6.07
C SER A 466 -20.13 12.82 6.11
N GLN A 467 -20.40 11.53 5.92
CA GLN A 467 -19.43 10.45 5.81
C GLN A 467 -19.81 9.50 4.68
N PRO A 468 -19.69 9.92 3.41
CA PRO A 468 -19.97 9.05 2.27
C PRO A 468 -18.93 7.93 2.18
N ILE A 469 -19.43 6.70 1.95
CA ILE A 469 -18.64 5.49 1.77
C ILE A 469 -18.99 4.92 0.41
N PHE A 470 -18.01 4.81 -0.48
CA PHE A 470 -18.16 4.30 -1.83
C PHE A 470 -17.45 2.96 -1.98
N LEU A 471 -18.06 2.06 -2.72
CA LEU A 471 -17.45 0.82 -3.19
C LEU A 471 -17.44 0.83 -4.72
N VAL A 472 -16.26 0.78 -5.32
CA VAL A 472 -16.06 0.81 -6.78
C VAL A 472 -15.57 -0.53 -7.31
N ASN A 473 -15.79 -0.84 -8.57
CA ASN A 473 -15.20 -2.01 -9.25
C ASN A 473 -13.72 -1.74 -9.57
N GLY A 474 -12.94 -1.48 -8.55
CA GLY A 474 -11.52 -1.16 -8.60
C GLY A 474 -10.70 -2.05 -7.69
N PHE A 475 -9.41 -1.89 -7.82
CA PHE A 475 -8.38 -2.49 -6.97
C PHE A 475 -7.94 -1.51 -5.88
N HIS A 476 -6.81 -1.78 -5.24
CA HIS A 476 -6.29 -0.96 -4.16
C HIS A 476 -6.06 0.49 -4.63
N SER A 477 -6.78 1.44 -4.04
CA SER A 477 -6.73 2.89 -4.30
C SER A 477 -6.91 3.30 -5.76
N SER A 478 -7.73 2.57 -6.53
CA SER A 478 -8.03 2.89 -7.93
C SER A 478 -8.66 4.27 -8.11
N ASP A 479 -9.44 4.72 -7.14
CA ASP A 479 -10.13 6.01 -7.15
C ASP A 479 -9.20 7.22 -7.15
N LEU A 480 -7.97 7.07 -6.66
CA LEU A 480 -6.99 8.15 -6.66
C LEU A 480 -6.42 8.45 -8.05
N LEU A 481 -6.42 7.48 -8.97
CA LEU A 481 -5.78 7.62 -10.27
C LEU A 481 -6.78 8.05 -11.35
N ALA A 482 -6.53 9.16 -12.04
CA ALA A 482 -7.40 9.64 -13.11
C ALA A 482 -7.56 8.60 -14.24
N LEU A 483 -6.52 7.83 -14.55
CA LEU A 483 -6.57 6.75 -15.55
C LEU A 483 -7.51 5.61 -15.18
N SER A 484 -7.78 5.38 -13.89
CA SER A 484 -8.72 4.36 -13.44
C SER A 484 -10.17 4.71 -13.78
N ALA A 485 -10.46 5.93 -14.22
CA ALA A 485 -11.76 6.36 -14.75
C ALA A 485 -12.18 5.64 -16.03
N ILE A 486 -11.33 4.78 -16.60
CA ILE A 486 -11.75 3.81 -17.62
C ILE A 486 -12.81 2.83 -17.09
N GLU A 487 -12.81 2.58 -15.77
CA GLU A 487 -13.85 1.82 -15.09
C GLU A 487 -15.02 2.77 -14.71
N PRO A 488 -16.24 2.51 -15.20
CA PRO A 488 -17.37 3.44 -15.04
C PRO A 488 -17.70 3.78 -13.58
N THR A 489 -17.59 2.82 -12.66
CA THR A 489 -17.91 3.07 -11.24
C THR A 489 -16.86 3.95 -10.59
N VAL A 490 -15.58 3.83 -10.99
CA VAL A 490 -14.50 4.71 -10.54
C VAL A 490 -14.73 6.13 -11.08
N ALA A 491 -15.00 6.27 -12.38
CA ALA A 491 -15.28 7.57 -13.01
C ALA A 491 -16.45 8.30 -12.34
N GLN A 492 -17.55 7.58 -12.10
CA GLN A 492 -18.72 8.13 -11.42
C GLN A 492 -18.36 8.59 -10.00
N THR A 493 -17.63 7.79 -9.25
CA THR A 493 -17.24 8.11 -7.87
C THR A 493 -16.29 9.30 -7.83
N GLN A 494 -15.30 9.38 -8.72
CA GLN A 494 -14.42 10.56 -8.81
C GLN A 494 -15.23 11.85 -9.05
N ASN A 495 -16.19 11.83 -9.97
CA ASN A 495 -17.07 12.98 -10.20
C ASN A 495 -17.93 13.32 -8.97
N GLN A 496 -18.43 12.32 -8.25
CA GLN A 496 -19.18 12.53 -7.01
C GLN A 496 -18.30 13.18 -5.92
N ILE A 497 -17.05 12.73 -5.77
CA ILE A 497 -16.08 13.30 -4.83
C ILE A 497 -15.81 14.77 -5.14
N LEU A 498 -15.55 15.10 -6.41
CA LEU A 498 -15.34 16.48 -6.82
C LEU A 498 -16.54 17.37 -6.44
N ASN A 499 -17.77 16.90 -6.67
CA ASN A 499 -18.98 17.62 -6.29
C ASN A 499 -19.16 17.75 -4.78
N ILE A 500 -18.87 16.70 -4.00
CA ILE A 500 -18.95 16.69 -2.54
C ILE A 500 -17.95 17.68 -1.96
N VAL A 501 -16.69 17.63 -2.40
CA VAL A 501 -15.63 18.54 -1.94
C VAL A 501 -16.01 19.99 -2.24
N SER A 502 -16.46 20.29 -3.47
CA SER A 502 -16.93 21.63 -3.84
C SER A 502 -18.12 22.08 -2.98
N GLY A 503 -19.06 21.18 -2.73
CA GLY A 503 -20.22 21.46 -1.85
C GLY A 503 -19.78 21.82 -0.43
N TRP A 504 -18.89 21.01 0.18
CA TRP A 504 -18.42 21.29 1.54
C TRP A 504 -17.54 22.53 1.64
N LEU A 505 -16.74 22.83 0.62
CA LEU A 505 -15.91 24.07 0.61
C LEU A 505 -16.76 25.35 0.61
N LYS A 506 -17.95 25.36 0.02
CA LYS A 506 -18.89 26.49 0.10
C LYS A 506 -19.33 26.82 1.52
N ASP A 507 -19.31 25.83 2.42
CA ASP A 507 -19.67 25.98 3.83
C ASP A 507 -18.51 26.43 4.72
N TRP A 508 -17.31 26.60 4.18
CA TRP A 508 -16.08 26.89 4.94
C TRP A 508 -16.20 28.14 5.81
N GLU A 509 -16.67 29.26 5.26
CA GLU A 509 -16.78 30.52 6.01
C GLU A 509 -17.74 30.38 7.19
N SER A 510 -18.89 29.73 7.00
CA SER A 510 -19.84 29.44 8.07
C SER A 510 -19.25 28.50 9.13
N TYR A 511 -18.44 27.54 8.73
CA TYR A 511 -17.74 26.63 9.65
C TYR A 511 -16.72 27.39 10.50
N LYS A 512 -15.90 28.23 9.87
CA LYS A 512 -14.88 29.06 10.51
C LYS A 512 -15.51 30.01 11.57
N GLU A 513 -16.64 30.63 11.24
CA GLU A 513 -17.38 31.47 12.20
C GLU A 513 -17.90 30.67 13.40
N ARG A 514 -18.42 29.44 13.17
CA ARG A 514 -18.89 28.58 14.27
C ARG A 514 -17.74 28.17 15.19
N ARG A 515 -16.55 27.86 14.65
CA ARG A 515 -15.33 27.54 15.44
C ARG A 515 -14.95 28.73 16.33
N ARG A 516 -14.84 29.93 15.78
CA ARG A 516 -14.52 31.17 16.54
C ARG A 516 -15.48 31.40 17.70
N ARG A 517 -16.78 31.15 17.49
CA ARG A 517 -17.79 31.28 18.55
C ARG A 517 -17.65 30.23 19.67
N ARG A 518 -17.07 29.10 19.41
CA ARG A 518 -16.80 28.03 20.37
C ARG A 518 -15.47 28.20 21.11
N GLY A 519 -14.64 29.15 20.71
CA GLY A 519 -13.33 29.41 21.30
C GLY A 519 -12.26 28.38 20.89
N VAL A 520 -12.48 27.72 19.75
CA VAL A 520 -11.55 26.74 19.15
C VAL A 520 -10.90 27.37 17.93
#